data_255051b3d4808b6ddf50f7b3bc194e7c
#
_entry.id   255051b3d4808b6ddf50f7b3bc194e7c
#
_cell.length_a   1.000
_cell.length_b   1.000
_cell.length_c   1.000
_cell.angle_alpha   90.00
_cell.angle_beta   90.00
_cell.angle_gamma   90.00
#
_symmetry.space_group_name_H-M   'P 1'
#
loop_
_entity.id
_entity.type
_entity.pdbx_description
1 polymer ?
#
loop_
_entity_poly.entity_id
_entity_poly.type
_entity_poly.pdbx_seq_one_letter_code
_entity_poly.pdbx_strand_id
1 'polypeptide(L)'
;MSYEGMKNRNQKLQEEIAELQLKLGECPAGNLNCVNNKGYYKWYHHKDSMQLYIPKKQRKLAEQLAVKKYMSVLLEDKKREKEAIELYLKHCVANDGLAEKLLSNKEYQNLLSNYFRPVDSSLSEWMQASYETNNKYPEQKILKSCSGNMVRSKSEMMIDSSLYIHKIPFRYEDTLALDDIILYPDFTIRHPKTGEYFYWEHFGLMDDPVYCKNTFSKLQLYTTNNIVPDINLITTYETRERPLSMEKIERIITEHFIE
;
A
#
# COMPACT_ATOMS: atom_id res chain seq x y z
N MET A 1 -1.67 -3.61 4.10
CA MET A 1 -0.48 -2.87 3.61
C MET A 1 -0.25 -3.39 2.19
N SER A 2 -0.19 -2.50 1.20
CA SER A 2 0.03 -2.87 -0.20
C SER A 2 1.41 -3.53 -0.40
N TYR A 3 1.63 -4.21 -1.52
CA TYR A 3 2.93 -4.80 -1.88
C TYR A 3 4.04 -3.73 -1.83
N GLU A 4 3.80 -2.56 -2.42
CA GLU A 4 4.74 -1.44 -2.39
C GLU A 4 4.92 -0.88 -0.97
N GLY A 5 3.87 -0.83 -0.17
CA GLY A 5 3.99 -0.48 1.25
C GLY A 5 4.91 -1.43 2.02
N MET A 6 4.87 -2.74 1.71
CA MET A 6 5.78 -3.73 2.30
C MET A 6 7.22 -3.53 1.80
N LYS A 7 7.43 -3.24 0.53
CA LYS A 7 8.74 -2.97 -0.08
C LYS A 7 9.40 -1.73 0.56
N ASN A 8 8.63 -0.63 0.68
CA ASN A 8 9.08 0.60 1.35
C ASN A 8 9.40 0.35 2.84
N ARG A 9 8.57 -0.44 3.54
CA ARG A 9 8.84 -0.81 4.94
C ARG A 9 10.11 -1.65 5.06
N ASN A 10 10.35 -2.59 4.14
CA ASN A 10 11.57 -3.41 4.11
C ASN A 10 12.83 -2.54 3.95
N GLN A 11 12.80 -1.58 3.04
CA GLN A 11 13.91 -0.65 2.85
C GLN A 11 14.18 0.18 4.10
N LYS A 12 13.14 0.75 4.71
CA LYS A 12 13.25 1.51 5.95
C LYS A 12 13.81 0.67 7.10
N LEU A 13 13.39 -0.58 7.22
CA LEU A 13 13.94 -1.51 8.22
C LEU A 13 15.42 -1.78 8.00
N GLN A 14 15.87 -1.87 6.76
CA GLN A 14 17.28 -2.06 6.44
C GLN A 14 18.12 -0.87 6.92
N GLU A 15 17.65 0.35 6.74
CA GLU A 15 18.29 1.58 7.23
C GLU A 15 18.31 1.61 8.76
N GLU A 16 17.18 1.34 9.42
CA GLU A 16 17.06 1.31 10.88
C GLU A 16 17.96 0.23 11.52
N ILE A 17 18.08 -0.93 10.90
CA ILE A 17 18.97 -2.03 11.32
C ILE A 17 20.44 -1.59 11.23
N ALA A 18 20.83 -0.97 10.11
CA ALA A 18 22.20 -0.49 9.91
C ALA A 18 22.58 0.59 10.94
N GLU A 19 21.67 1.53 11.23
CA GLU A 19 21.88 2.55 12.24
C GLU A 19 22.04 1.96 13.66
N LEU A 20 21.19 0.98 14.02
CA LEU A 20 21.29 0.29 15.30
C LEU A 20 22.59 -0.49 15.45
N GLN A 21 23.07 -1.13 14.38
CA GLN A 21 24.35 -1.85 14.38
C GLN A 21 25.54 -0.91 14.61
N LEU A 22 25.54 0.26 13.98
CA LEU A 22 26.55 1.29 14.21
C LEU A 22 26.57 1.75 15.69
N LYS A 23 25.40 2.12 16.22
CA LYS A 23 25.26 2.55 17.63
C LYS A 23 25.67 1.47 18.63
N LEU A 24 25.39 0.19 18.33
CA LEU A 24 25.82 -0.93 19.15
C LEU A 24 27.33 -1.13 19.16
N GLY A 25 28.02 -0.82 18.05
CA GLY A 25 29.47 -0.84 17.95
C GLY A 25 30.18 0.20 18.85
N GLU A 26 29.50 1.31 19.14
CA GLU A 26 30.00 2.37 20.03
C GLU A 26 29.76 2.09 21.52
N CYS A 27 28.95 1.07 21.85
CA CYS A 27 28.61 0.75 23.22
C CYS A 27 29.74 0.06 23.98
N PRO A 28 29.80 0.21 25.31
CA PRO A 28 30.79 -0.50 26.14
C PRO A 28 30.71 -2.03 25.92
N ALA A 29 31.87 -2.70 25.95
CA ALA A 29 31.95 -4.14 25.87
C ALA A 29 31.25 -4.82 27.06
N GLY A 30 30.69 -6.02 26.85
CA GLY A 30 29.97 -6.79 27.88
C GLY A 30 28.48 -6.49 27.94
N ASN A 31 27.81 -7.10 28.92
CA ASN A 31 26.35 -7.08 29.11
C ASN A 31 25.97 -6.65 30.52
N LEU A 32 24.79 -6.08 30.69
CA LEU A 32 24.21 -5.73 31.98
C LEU A 32 23.33 -6.88 32.49
N ASN A 33 23.54 -7.27 33.76
CA ASN A 33 22.59 -8.08 34.51
C ASN A 33 22.05 -7.25 35.69
N CYS A 34 20.71 -7.16 35.80
CA CYS A 34 20.03 -6.49 36.90
C CYS A 34 19.39 -7.53 37.78
N VAL A 35 19.77 -7.56 39.08
CA VAL A 35 19.24 -8.50 40.07
C VAL A 35 18.40 -7.73 41.06
N ASN A 36 17.16 -8.19 41.26
CA ASN A 36 16.29 -7.67 42.33
C ASN A 36 16.66 -8.33 43.66
N ASN A 37 17.04 -7.51 44.62
CA ASN A 37 17.36 -7.94 45.98
C ASN A 37 16.41 -7.23 46.95
N LYS A 38 15.30 -7.85 47.31
CA LYS A 38 14.30 -7.34 48.29
C LYS A 38 13.86 -5.88 48.00
N GLY A 39 13.52 -5.56 46.74
CA GLY A 39 13.08 -4.24 46.30
C GLY A 39 14.21 -3.29 45.90
N TYR A 40 15.45 -3.66 46.01
CA TYR A 40 16.60 -2.91 45.54
C TYR A 40 17.25 -3.61 44.35
N TYR A 41 17.51 -2.87 43.27
CA TYR A 41 18.19 -3.40 42.09
C TYR A 41 19.70 -3.27 42.24
N LYS A 42 20.43 -4.37 42.02
CA LYS A 42 21.89 -4.43 41.93
C LYS A 42 22.26 -4.67 40.50
N TRP A 43 23.30 -3.96 40.02
CA TRP A 43 23.79 -4.03 38.67
C TRP A 43 25.08 -4.80 38.60
N TYR A 44 25.20 -5.67 37.62
CA TYR A 44 26.42 -6.45 37.39
C TYR A 44 26.80 -6.33 35.92
N HIS A 45 28.09 -6.09 35.70
CA HIS A 45 28.71 -6.05 34.39
C HIS A 45 29.27 -7.45 34.07
N HIS A 46 28.75 -8.10 33.04
CA HIS A 46 29.26 -9.35 32.51
C HIS A 46 30.22 -9.03 31.36
N LYS A 47 31.51 -9.34 31.53
CA LYS A 47 32.54 -9.18 30.53
C LYS A 47 33.57 -10.31 30.70
N ASP A 48 33.99 -10.93 29.60
CA ASP A 48 35.05 -11.97 29.55
C ASP A 48 34.87 -13.08 30.61
N SER A 49 33.62 -13.62 30.70
CA SER A 49 33.19 -14.63 31.67
C SER A 49 33.23 -14.20 33.15
N MET A 50 33.53 -12.94 33.43
CA MET A 50 33.53 -12.36 34.78
C MET A 50 32.26 -11.55 35.03
N GLN A 51 31.76 -11.61 36.27
CA GLN A 51 30.65 -10.78 36.74
C GLN A 51 31.12 -9.82 37.77
N LEU A 52 31.15 -8.52 37.46
CA LEU A 52 31.61 -7.43 38.31
C LEU A 52 30.42 -6.61 38.82
N TYR A 53 30.33 -6.35 40.10
CA TYR A 53 29.32 -5.46 40.66
C TYR A 53 29.57 -4.00 40.22
N ILE A 54 28.50 -3.32 39.75
CA ILE A 54 28.55 -1.89 39.38
C ILE A 54 28.03 -1.07 40.57
N PRO A 55 28.90 -0.31 41.25
CA PRO A 55 28.50 0.57 42.36
C PRO A 55 27.63 1.75 41.85
N LYS A 56 26.76 2.28 42.71
CA LYS A 56 25.86 3.40 42.37
C LYS A 56 26.62 4.65 41.83
N LYS A 57 27.87 4.84 42.21
CA LYS A 57 28.73 5.91 41.68
C LYS A 57 29.01 5.74 40.16
N GLN A 58 28.95 4.54 39.66
CA GLN A 58 29.14 4.19 38.23
C GLN A 58 27.83 4.00 37.48
N ARG A 59 26.75 4.64 37.92
CA ARG A 59 25.43 4.56 37.30
C ARG A 59 25.46 4.80 35.80
N LYS A 60 26.28 5.72 35.29
CA LYS A 60 26.43 6.01 33.87
C LYS A 60 26.83 4.77 33.06
N LEU A 61 27.73 3.92 33.58
CA LEU A 61 28.09 2.65 32.92
C LEU A 61 26.92 1.68 32.89
N ALA A 62 26.15 1.56 33.98
CA ALA A 62 24.96 0.70 34.03
C ALA A 62 23.92 1.19 33.01
N GLU A 63 23.70 2.50 32.87
CA GLU A 63 22.77 3.07 31.87
C GLU A 63 23.24 2.79 30.45
N GLN A 64 24.52 2.95 30.14
CA GLN A 64 25.06 2.64 28.81
C GLN A 64 24.88 1.16 28.45
N LEU A 65 25.16 0.25 29.39
CA LEU A 65 24.93 -1.20 29.19
C LEU A 65 23.44 -1.55 29.09
N ALA A 66 22.56 -0.85 29.81
CA ALA A 66 21.11 -1.03 29.69
C ALA A 66 20.61 -0.57 28.31
N VAL A 67 21.07 0.59 27.82
CA VAL A 67 20.79 1.10 26.49
C VAL A 67 21.28 0.09 25.43
N LYS A 68 22.52 -0.40 25.57
CA LYS A 68 23.02 -1.47 24.68
C LYS A 68 22.13 -2.68 24.66
N LYS A 69 21.70 -3.18 25.82
CA LYS A 69 20.80 -4.35 25.93
C LYS A 69 19.47 -4.09 25.21
N TYR A 70 18.87 -2.90 25.44
CA TYR A 70 17.64 -2.49 24.75
C TYR A 70 17.82 -2.45 23.22
N MET A 71 18.87 -1.79 22.75
CA MET A 71 19.15 -1.69 21.31
C MET A 71 19.41 -3.07 20.69
N SER A 72 20.03 -4.01 21.41
CA SER A 72 20.24 -5.38 20.94
C SER A 72 18.93 -6.13 20.76
N VAL A 73 18.00 -6.02 21.71
CA VAL A 73 16.66 -6.64 21.61
C VAL A 73 15.86 -5.98 20.46
N LEU A 74 15.89 -4.66 20.37
CA LEU A 74 15.22 -3.92 19.31
C LEU A 74 15.77 -4.30 17.91
N LEU A 75 17.08 -4.52 17.81
CA LEU A 75 17.69 -5.00 16.56
C LEU A 75 17.16 -6.37 16.15
N GLU A 76 17.02 -7.29 17.09
CA GLU A 76 16.48 -8.63 16.81
C GLU A 76 14.99 -8.56 16.41
N ASP A 77 14.19 -7.72 17.06
CA ASP A 77 12.79 -7.51 16.69
C ASP A 77 12.67 -6.96 15.25
N LYS A 78 13.51 -5.97 14.90
CA LYS A 78 13.51 -5.41 13.53
C LYS A 78 13.99 -6.40 12.47
N LYS A 79 14.96 -7.25 12.79
CA LYS A 79 15.39 -8.34 11.88
C LYS A 79 14.26 -9.32 11.62
N ARG A 80 13.53 -9.75 12.67
CA ARG A 80 12.38 -10.64 12.53
C ARG A 80 11.28 -10.03 11.69
N GLU A 81 10.96 -8.74 11.89
CA GLU A 81 10.00 -8.03 11.07
C GLU A 81 10.46 -8.01 9.60
N LYS A 82 11.73 -7.71 9.35
CA LYS A 82 12.31 -7.70 8.00
C LYS A 82 12.23 -9.07 7.33
N GLU A 83 12.60 -10.13 8.01
CA GLU A 83 12.52 -11.51 7.50
C GLU A 83 11.07 -11.91 7.13
N ALA A 84 10.09 -11.54 7.97
CA ALA A 84 8.69 -11.79 7.68
C ALA A 84 8.20 -11.05 6.43
N ILE A 85 8.63 -9.79 6.25
CA ILE A 85 8.30 -9.00 5.07
C ILE A 85 8.98 -9.57 3.82
N GLU A 86 10.26 -9.95 3.90
CA GLU A 86 10.99 -10.56 2.78
C GLU A 86 10.35 -11.88 2.34
N LEU A 87 9.90 -12.69 3.30
CA LEU A 87 9.17 -13.92 3.00
C LEU A 87 7.85 -13.62 2.29
N TYR A 88 7.09 -12.64 2.77
CA TYR A 88 5.86 -12.18 2.12
C TYR A 88 6.12 -11.71 0.69
N LEU A 89 7.07 -10.80 0.49
CA LEU A 89 7.41 -10.26 -0.83
C LEU A 89 7.83 -11.36 -1.80
N LYS A 90 8.65 -12.32 -1.34
CA LYS A 90 9.06 -13.49 -2.14
C LYS A 90 7.88 -14.34 -2.58
N HIS A 91 6.92 -14.59 -1.70
CA HIS A 91 5.76 -15.42 -2.04
C HIS A 91 4.70 -14.67 -2.86
N CYS A 92 4.55 -13.36 -2.66
CA CYS A 92 3.65 -12.55 -3.49
C CYS A 92 4.09 -12.46 -4.95
N VAL A 93 5.40 -12.33 -5.20
CA VAL A 93 5.95 -12.35 -6.56
C VAL A 93 5.88 -13.74 -7.19
N ALA A 94 6.03 -14.79 -6.37
CA ALA A 94 5.97 -16.18 -6.83
C ALA A 94 4.52 -16.70 -7.02
N ASN A 95 3.50 -15.88 -6.77
CA ASN A 95 2.11 -16.27 -7.00
C ASN A 95 1.79 -16.18 -8.51
N ASP A 96 2.39 -17.10 -9.26
CA ASP A 96 2.28 -17.27 -10.72
C ASP A 96 0.84 -17.61 -11.20
N GLY A 97 -0.19 -17.27 -10.41
CA GLY A 97 -1.55 -17.60 -10.77
C GLY A 97 -1.75 -19.10 -10.99
N LEU A 98 -1.25 -19.95 -10.06
CA LEU A 98 -1.41 -21.41 -10.19
C LEU A 98 -2.88 -21.82 -10.35
N ALA A 99 -3.80 -21.12 -9.69
CA ALA A 99 -5.23 -21.34 -9.85
C ALA A 99 -5.68 -20.95 -11.28
N GLU A 100 -5.21 -19.81 -11.81
CA GLU A 100 -5.51 -19.38 -13.18
C GLU A 100 -4.92 -20.34 -14.22
N LYS A 101 -3.72 -20.84 -13.99
CA LYS A 101 -3.10 -21.89 -14.84
C LYS A 101 -3.95 -23.16 -14.84
N LEU A 102 -4.54 -23.53 -13.70
CA LEU A 102 -5.43 -24.67 -13.61
C LEU A 102 -6.75 -24.43 -14.37
N LEU A 103 -7.34 -23.23 -14.26
CA LEU A 103 -8.55 -22.85 -15.00
C LEU A 103 -8.31 -22.81 -16.52
N SER A 104 -7.11 -22.51 -16.94
CA SER A 104 -6.70 -22.49 -18.36
C SER A 104 -6.28 -23.87 -18.88
N ASN A 105 -6.13 -24.88 -18.01
CA ASN A 105 -5.77 -26.23 -18.39
C ASN A 105 -6.97 -26.96 -18.99
N LYS A 106 -6.86 -27.41 -20.24
CA LYS A 106 -7.93 -28.07 -20.99
C LYS A 106 -8.55 -29.29 -20.28
N GLU A 107 -7.76 -30.00 -19.48
CA GLU A 107 -8.22 -31.18 -18.73
C GLU A 107 -9.23 -30.81 -17.64
N TYR A 108 -9.05 -29.64 -17.02
CA TYR A 108 -9.87 -29.17 -15.90
C TYR A 108 -10.94 -28.16 -16.33
N GLN A 109 -10.73 -27.46 -17.43
CA GLN A 109 -11.57 -26.35 -17.90
C GLN A 109 -13.05 -26.74 -17.98
N ASN A 110 -13.36 -27.88 -18.59
CA ASN A 110 -14.75 -28.35 -18.74
C ASN A 110 -15.42 -28.69 -17.39
N LEU A 111 -14.65 -29.12 -16.40
CA LEU A 111 -15.16 -29.46 -15.07
C LEU A 111 -15.34 -28.21 -14.20
N LEU A 112 -14.49 -27.22 -14.38
CA LEU A 112 -14.45 -26.01 -13.55
C LEU A 112 -15.29 -24.86 -14.11
N SER A 113 -15.58 -24.84 -15.42
CA SER A 113 -16.25 -23.72 -16.12
C SER A 113 -17.61 -23.30 -15.56
N ASN A 114 -18.34 -24.23 -14.91
CA ASN A 114 -19.61 -23.93 -14.26
C ASN A 114 -19.48 -23.30 -12.89
N TYR A 115 -18.29 -23.34 -12.30
CA TYR A 115 -18.01 -22.87 -10.93
C TYR A 115 -17.06 -21.69 -10.90
N PHE A 116 -16.08 -21.70 -11.79
CA PHE A 116 -15.01 -20.69 -11.84
C PHE A 116 -14.74 -20.29 -13.29
N ARG A 117 -14.41 -19.02 -13.49
CA ARG A 117 -14.03 -18.50 -14.81
C ARG A 117 -12.64 -17.88 -14.74
N PRO A 118 -11.79 -18.02 -15.78
CA PRO A 118 -10.54 -17.29 -15.87
C PRO A 118 -10.75 -15.77 -15.73
N VAL A 119 -9.81 -15.10 -15.07
CA VAL A 119 -9.85 -13.63 -14.86
C VAL A 119 -9.97 -12.91 -16.20
N ASP A 120 -9.19 -13.27 -17.20
CA ASP A 120 -9.20 -12.65 -18.53
C ASP A 120 -10.58 -12.68 -19.20
N SER A 121 -11.31 -13.81 -19.13
CA SER A 121 -12.66 -13.91 -19.68
C SER A 121 -13.65 -13.02 -18.92
N SER A 122 -13.56 -13.01 -17.60
CA SER A 122 -14.39 -12.16 -16.75
C SER A 122 -14.13 -10.67 -17.00
N LEU A 123 -12.86 -10.27 -17.19
CA LEU A 123 -12.48 -8.91 -17.52
C LEU A 123 -12.98 -8.49 -18.91
N SER A 124 -12.86 -9.39 -19.89
CA SER A 124 -13.34 -9.13 -21.24
C SER A 124 -14.86 -8.96 -21.30
N GLU A 125 -15.62 -9.81 -20.62
CA GLU A 125 -17.07 -9.68 -20.49
C GLU A 125 -17.45 -8.35 -19.80
N TRP A 126 -16.76 -8.01 -18.70
CA TRP A 126 -17.01 -6.78 -17.98
C TRP A 126 -16.71 -5.54 -18.84
N MET A 127 -15.62 -5.53 -19.59
CA MET A 127 -15.27 -4.43 -20.50
C MET A 127 -16.28 -4.23 -21.63
N GLN A 128 -16.91 -5.30 -22.12
CA GLN A 128 -17.89 -5.26 -23.22
C GLN A 128 -19.31 -4.97 -22.73
N ALA A 129 -19.61 -5.22 -21.46
CA ALA A 129 -20.94 -4.99 -20.92
C ALA A 129 -21.25 -3.49 -20.86
N SER A 130 -22.48 -3.14 -21.24
CA SER A 130 -22.98 -1.76 -21.04
C SER A 130 -23.09 -1.45 -19.55
N TYR A 131 -22.85 -0.20 -19.19
CA TYR A 131 -22.95 0.26 -17.82
C TYR A 131 -23.56 1.66 -17.77
N GLU A 132 -24.15 1.99 -16.63
CA GLU A 132 -24.72 3.32 -16.39
C GLU A 132 -23.62 4.28 -15.93
N THR A 133 -23.51 5.41 -16.60
CA THR A 133 -22.55 6.46 -16.27
C THR A 133 -23.22 7.63 -15.59
N ASN A 134 -22.44 8.47 -14.90
CA ASN A 134 -22.92 9.72 -14.35
C ASN A 134 -23.45 10.65 -15.46
N ASN A 135 -24.77 10.89 -15.42
CA ASN A 135 -25.46 11.77 -16.37
C ASN A 135 -25.61 13.23 -15.87
N LYS A 136 -25.02 13.57 -14.70
CA LYS A 136 -25.05 14.93 -14.20
C LYS A 136 -24.04 15.77 -15.00
N TYR A 137 -24.49 16.92 -15.48
CA TYR A 137 -23.69 17.92 -16.19
C TYR A 137 -22.95 17.35 -17.41
N PRO A 138 -23.66 16.74 -18.39
CA PRO A 138 -23.06 16.11 -19.56
C PRO A 138 -22.28 17.12 -20.42
N GLU A 139 -22.66 18.40 -20.40
CA GLU A 139 -21.99 19.51 -21.08
C GLU A 139 -20.56 19.76 -20.59
N GLN A 140 -20.19 19.24 -19.42
CA GLN A 140 -18.81 19.35 -18.91
C GLN A 140 -17.87 18.27 -19.47
N LYS A 141 -18.40 17.22 -20.08
CA LYS A 141 -17.62 16.16 -20.73
C LYS A 141 -17.17 16.59 -22.12
N ILE A 142 -16.13 17.42 -22.18
CA ILE A 142 -15.69 18.11 -23.42
C ILE A 142 -14.35 17.62 -23.96
N LEU A 143 -13.58 16.87 -23.19
CA LEU A 143 -12.27 16.39 -23.60
C LEU A 143 -12.34 14.92 -24.01
N LYS A 144 -11.84 14.59 -25.19
CA LYS A 144 -11.78 13.22 -25.69
C LYS A 144 -10.45 12.59 -25.32
N SER A 145 -10.50 11.44 -24.62
CA SER A 145 -9.32 10.66 -24.26
C SER A 145 -8.90 9.65 -25.35
N CYS A 146 -7.77 8.95 -25.13
CA CYS A 146 -7.28 7.92 -26.05
C CYS A 146 -8.19 6.67 -26.08
N SER A 147 -8.92 6.37 -25.00
CA SER A 147 -9.89 5.28 -24.96
C SER A 147 -11.16 5.58 -25.78
N GLY A 148 -11.39 6.85 -26.07
CA GLY A 148 -12.59 7.36 -26.73
C GLY A 148 -13.61 7.97 -25.75
N ASN A 149 -13.42 7.86 -24.44
CA ASN A 149 -14.27 8.48 -23.45
C ASN A 149 -14.24 10.01 -23.54
N MET A 150 -15.40 10.63 -23.27
CA MET A 150 -15.52 12.07 -23.07
C MET A 150 -15.42 12.37 -21.59
N VAL A 151 -14.40 13.09 -21.17
CA VAL A 151 -14.08 13.36 -19.76
C VAL A 151 -14.15 14.85 -19.43
N ARG A 152 -14.18 15.19 -18.13
CA ARG A 152 -14.45 16.57 -17.66
C ARG A 152 -13.18 17.41 -17.50
N SER A 153 -12.04 16.79 -17.25
CA SER A 153 -10.79 17.52 -16.98
C SER A 153 -9.60 16.95 -17.77
N LYS A 154 -8.55 17.77 -17.88
CA LYS A 154 -7.28 17.32 -18.47
C LYS A 154 -6.63 16.20 -17.67
N SER A 155 -6.72 16.27 -16.36
CA SER A 155 -6.17 15.24 -15.45
C SER A 155 -6.89 13.91 -15.62
N GLU A 156 -8.22 13.91 -15.72
CA GLU A 156 -8.98 12.71 -16.06
C GLU A 156 -8.62 12.16 -17.45
N MET A 157 -8.44 13.04 -18.45
CA MET A 157 -8.00 12.62 -19.79
C MET A 157 -6.62 11.94 -19.76
N MET A 158 -5.71 12.44 -18.94
CA MET A 158 -4.38 11.86 -18.77
C MET A 158 -4.46 10.49 -18.09
N ILE A 159 -5.24 10.35 -17.02
CA ILE A 159 -5.44 9.08 -16.30
C ILE A 159 -6.08 8.05 -17.23
N ASP A 160 -7.20 8.40 -17.87
CA ASP A 160 -7.90 7.54 -18.84
C ASP A 160 -6.96 7.04 -19.94
N SER A 161 -6.21 7.95 -20.55
CA SER A 161 -5.28 7.62 -21.65
C SER A 161 -4.17 6.70 -21.18
N SER A 162 -3.61 6.91 -19.98
CA SER A 162 -2.59 6.03 -19.42
C SER A 162 -3.15 4.65 -19.11
N LEU A 163 -4.31 4.55 -18.46
CA LEU A 163 -4.97 3.24 -18.20
C LEU A 163 -5.20 2.49 -19.52
N TYR A 164 -5.67 3.18 -20.56
CA TYR A 164 -5.92 2.58 -21.87
C TYR A 164 -4.62 2.09 -22.55
N ILE A 165 -3.56 2.91 -22.55
CA ILE A 165 -2.27 2.56 -23.14
C ILE A 165 -1.67 1.31 -22.47
N HIS A 166 -1.78 1.22 -21.14
CA HIS A 166 -1.32 0.06 -20.37
C HIS A 166 -2.28 -1.13 -20.40
N LYS A 167 -3.39 -1.02 -21.15
CA LYS A 167 -4.42 -2.08 -21.27
C LYS A 167 -4.99 -2.52 -19.91
N ILE A 168 -5.08 -1.59 -18.97
CA ILE A 168 -5.73 -1.82 -17.69
C ILE A 168 -7.24 -1.76 -17.91
N PRO A 169 -8.03 -2.75 -17.50
CA PRO A 169 -9.50 -2.73 -17.63
C PRO A 169 -10.10 -1.67 -16.71
N PHE A 170 -10.82 -0.69 -17.29
CA PHE A 170 -11.47 0.37 -16.52
C PHE A 170 -12.76 0.87 -17.15
N ARG A 171 -13.60 1.54 -16.35
CA ARG A 171 -14.79 2.28 -16.75
C ARG A 171 -14.73 3.69 -16.18
N TYR A 172 -15.14 4.66 -16.95
CA TYR A 172 -15.19 6.07 -16.56
C TYR A 172 -16.55 6.41 -15.98
N GLU A 173 -16.60 7.01 -14.77
CA GLU A 173 -17.82 7.38 -14.05
C GLU A 173 -18.88 6.26 -13.97
N ASP A 174 -18.46 5.02 -13.77
CA ASP A 174 -19.38 3.87 -13.58
C ASP A 174 -20.14 4.02 -12.25
N THR A 175 -21.36 3.51 -12.23
CA THR A 175 -22.21 3.54 -11.05
C THR A 175 -21.68 2.61 -9.95
N LEU A 176 -21.41 3.17 -8.78
CA LEU A 176 -21.07 2.44 -7.56
C LEU A 176 -22.20 2.57 -6.55
N ALA A 177 -22.96 1.50 -6.36
CA ALA A 177 -24.02 1.44 -5.36
C ALA A 177 -23.44 0.98 -4.01
N LEU A 178 -23.60 1.80 -2.97
CA LEU A 178 -23.16 1.55 -1.60
C LEU A 178 -24.39 1.70 -0.68
N ASP A 179 -25.01 0.57 -0.34
CA ASP A 179 -26.27 0.53 0.38
C ASP A 179 -27.33 1.45 -0.28
N ASP A 180 -27.73 2.53 0.40
CA ASP A 180 -28.72 3.49 -0.09
C ASP A 180 -28.09 4.67 -0.87
N ILE A 181 -26.78 4.66 -1.11
CA ILE A 181 -26.03 5.75 -1.74
C ILE A 181 -25.46 5.31 -3.07
N ILE A 182 -25.60 6.15 -4.07
CA ILE A 182 -24.96 5.96 -5.38
C ILE A 182 -23.83 6.98 -5.52
N LEU A 183 -22.61 6.46 -5.73
CA LEU A 183 -21.43 7.23 -6.07
C LEU A 183 -21.01 6.96 -7.52
N TYR A 184 -20.25 7.87 -8.06
CA TYR A 184 -19.61 7.74 -9.38
C TYR A 184 -18.13 8.03 -9.19
N PRO A 185 -17.30 6.99 -9.00
CA PRO A 185 -15.85 7.16 -9.04
C PRO A 185 -15.42 7.71 -10.39
N ASP A 186 -14.37 8.53 -10.45
CA ASP A 186 -13.85 8.96 -11.73
C ASP A 186 -13.46 7.75 -12.59
N PHE A 187 -12.82 6.76 -11.99
CA PHE A 187 -12.53 5.49 -12.65
C PHE A 187 -12.81 4.29 -11.73
N THR A 188 -13.58 3.33 -12.24
CA THR A 188 -13.70 1.99 -11.70
C THR A 188 -12.77 1.08 -12.48
N ILE A 189 -11.83 0.44 -11.81
CA ILE A 189 -10.76 -0.35 -12.42
C ILE A 189 -10.86 -1.79 -11.96
N ARG A 190 -10.65 -2.74 -12.86
CA ARG A 190 -10.47 -4.15 -12.52
C ARG A 190 -8.99 -4.51 -12.63
N HIS A 191 -8.40 -4.99 -11.55
CA HIS A 191 -6.99 -5.39 -11.55
C HIS A 191 -6.74 -6.49 -12.59
N PRO A 192 -5.77 -6.32 -13.52
CA PRO A 192 -5.62 -7.24 -14.65
C PRO A 192 -5.22 -8.67 -14.24
N LYS A 193 -4.50 -8.86 -13.13
CA LYS A 193 -4.06 -10.19 -12.66
C LYS A 193 -5.07 -10.85 -11.70
N THR A 194 -5.76 -10.09 -10.84
CA THR A 194 -6.63 -10.64 -9.78
C THR A 194 -8.11 -10.45 -10.05
N GLY A 195 -8.47 -9.52 -10.93
CA GLY A 195 -9.85 -9.15 -11.20
C GLY A 195 -10.53 -8.36 -10.07
N GLU A 196 -9.79 -7.99 -9.03
CA GLU A 196 -10.30 -7.18 -7.93
C GLU A 196 -10.65 -5.77 -8.37
N TYR A 197 -11.61 -5.14 -7.66
CA TYR A 197 -12.03 -3.79 -7.94
C TYR A 197 -11.14 -2.78 -7.24
N PHE A 198 -10.70 -1.76 -8.01
CA PHE A 198 -10.07 -0.54 -7.54
C PHE A 198 -10.87 0.65 -8.01
N TYR A 199 -10.86 1.71 -7.23
CA TYR A 199 -11.49 2.98 -7.58
C TYR A 199 -10.42 4.06 -7.61
N TRP A 200 -10.45 4.93 -8.60
CA TRP A 200 -9.54 6.07 -8.67
C TRP A 200 -10.35 7.36 -8.66
N GLU A 201 -10.05 8.23 -7.72
CA GLU A 201 -10.61 9.57 -7.58
C GLU A 201 -9.52 10.61 -7.78
N HIS A 202 -9.81 11.58 -8.64
CA HIS A 202 -8.94 12.72 -8.85
C HIS A 202 -9.60 14.01 -8.33
N PHE A 203 -8.98 14.64 -7.35
CA PHE A 203 -9.47 15.86 -6.74
C PHE A 203 -8.74 17.09 -7.30
N GLY A 204 -9.36 17.77 -8.27
CA GLY A 204 -8.74 18.78 -9.12
C GLY A 204 -8.73 20.21 -8.57
N LEU A 205 -9.46 20.51 -7.49
CA LEU A 205 -9.63 21.87 -6.98
C LEU A 205 -9.31 21.98 -5.48
N MET A 206 -8.16 21.41 -5.06
CA MET A 206 -7.80 21.34 -3.64
C MET A 206 -7.36 22.69 -3.03
N ASP A 207 -7.33 23.75 -3.80
CA ASP A 207 -7.20 25.14 -3.35
C ASP A 207 -8.55 25.84 -3.08
N ASP A 208 -9.68 25.16 -3.33
CA ASP A 208 -11.03 25.65 -2.97
C ASP A 208 -11.50 25.00 -1.65
N PRO A 209 -11.76 25.80 -0.59
CA PRO A 209 -12.19 25.27 0.71
C PRO A 209 -13.54 24.53 0.69
N VAL A 210 -14.48 24.93 -0.17
CA VAL A 210 -15.77 24.26 -0.29
C VAL A 210 -15.60 22.91 -0.97
N TYR A 211 -14.78 22.85 -2.02
CA TYR A 211 -14.43 21.61 -2.70
C TYR A 211 -13.72 20.64 -1.75
N CYS A 212 -12.75 21.11 -0.96
CA CYS A 212 -12.06 20.30 0.04
C CYS A 212 -13.03 19.67 1.04
N LYS A 213 -14.00 20.42 1.54
CA LYS A 213 -15.02 19.89 2.47
C LYS A 213 -15.85 18.77 1.82
N ASN A 214 -16.26 18.95 0.57
CA ASN A 214 -17.00 17.93 -0.19
C ASN A 214 -16.15 16.68 -0.45
N THR A 215 -14.87 16.87 -0.81
CA THR A 215 -13.90 15.80 -0.96
C THR A 215 -13.79 14.97 0.32
N PHE A 216 -13.67 15.63 1.47
CA PHE A 216 -13.58 14.93 2.75
C PHE A 216 -14.83 14.08 3.04
N SER A 217 -16.03 14.63 2.77
CA SER A 217 -17.29 13.90 2.92
C SER A 217 -17.36 12.69 1.98
N LYS A 218 -16.91 12.83 0.73
CA LYS A 218 -16.84 11.74 -0.24
C LYS A 218 -15.88 10.64 0.21
N LEU A 219 -14.69 11.00 0.69
CA LEU A 219 -13.71 10.04 1.23
C LEU A 219 -14.24 9.31 2.48
N GLN A 220 -14.98 9.99 3.34
CA GLN A 220 -15.62 9.37 4.49
C GLN A 220 -16.66 8.32 4.07
N LEU A 221 -17.47 8.60 3.04
CA LEU A 221 -18.40 7.63 2.49
C LEU A 221 -17.68 6.39 1.94
N TYR A 222 -16.59 6.56 1.21
CA TYR A 222 -15.78 5.43 0.74
C TYR A 222 -15.26 4.58 1.89
N THR A 223 -14.61 5.20 2.87
CA THR A 223 -13.99 4.48 3.99
C THR A 223 -15.01 3.76 4.88
N THR A 224 -16.18 4.35 5.10
CA THR A 224 -17.28 3.70 5.83
C THR A 224 -17.79 2.44 5.12
N ASN A 225 -17.65 2.38 3.79
CA ASN A 225 -18.05 1.25 2.96
C ASN A 225 -16.88 0.34 2.55
N ASN A 226 -15.82 0.28 3.35
CA ASN A 226 -14.63 -0.56 3.12
C ASN A 226 -13.88 -0.28 1.80
N ILE A 227 -14.07 0.91 1.22
CA ILE A 227 -13.26 1.40 0.10
C ILE A 227 -12.22 2.35 0.69
N VAL A 228 -11.00 1.83 0.85
CA VAL A 228 -9.97 2.45 1.70
C VAL A 228 -8.79 2.92 0.86
N PRO A 229 -8.30 4.17 1.08
CA PRO A 229 -7.08 4.65 0.44
C PRO A 229 -5.91 3.68 0.62
N ASP A 230 -5.08 3.54 -0.40
CA ASP A 230 -3.92 2.64 -0.49
C ASP A 230 -4.24 1.12 -0.44
N ILE A 231 -5.53 0.74 -0.35
CA ILE A 231 -5.96 -0.66 -0.46
C ILE A 231 -6.67 -0.88 -1.79
N ASN A 232 -7.83 -0.24 -1.98
CA ASN A 232 -8.67 -0.35 -3.16
C ASN A 232 -9.22 1.00 -3.66
N LEU A 233 -8.77 2.11 -3.04
CA LEU A 233 -9.05 3.48 -3.46
C LEU A 233 -7.73 4.20 -3.75
N ILE A 234 -7.54 4.58 -5.00
CA ILE A 234 -6.44 5.44 -5.43
C ILE A 234 -6.95 6.88 -5.40
N THR A 235 -6.19 7.77 -4.76
CA THR A 235 -6.54 9.18 -4.68
C THR A 235 -5.42 10.04 -5.22
N THR A 236 -5.77 10.96 -6.12
CA THR A 236 -4.84 11.97 -6.62
C THR A 236 -5.41 13.36 -6.40
N TYR A 237 -4.52 14.29 -6.14
CA TYR A 237 -4.87 15.66 -5.79
C TYR A 237 -4.07 16.65 -6.63
N GLU A 238 -4.71 17.73 -7.04
CA GLU A 238 -4.02 18.86 -7.66
C GLU A 238 -4.54 20.21 -7.16
N THR A 239 -3.72 21.21 -7.34
CA THR A 239 -4.00 22.62 -7.14
C THR A 239 -3.53 23.37 -8.36
N ARG A 240 -3.89 24.66 -8.50
CA ARG A 240 -3.39 25.50 -9.60
C ARG A 240 -1.87 25.56 -9.67
N GLU A 241 -1.19 25.56 -8.52
CA GLU A 241 0.26 25.61 -8.44
C GLU A 241 0.94 24.25 -8.64
N ARG A 242 0.23 23.17 -8.36
CA ARG A 242 0.74 21.78 -8.40
C ARG A 242 -0.22 20.89 -9.17
N PRO A 243 -0.23 20.97 -10.51
CA PRO A 243 -1.07 20.12 -11.34
C PRO A 243 -0.60 18.65 -11.28
N LEU A 244 -1.51 17.75 -11.59
CA LEU A 244 -1.19 16.33 -11.72
C LEU A 244 -0.23 16.12 -12.90
N SER A 245 0.88 15.42 -12.66
CA SER A 245 1.88 15.11 -13.70
C SER A 245 1.70 13.69 -14.25
N MET A 246 2.08 13.50 -15.52
CA MET A 246 2.12 12.16 -16.14
C MET A 246 3.02 11.22 -15.39
N GLU A 247 4.18 11.66 -14.92
CA GLU A 247 5.11 10.85 -14.13
C GLU A 247 4.44 10.26 -12.89
N LYS A 248 3.61 11.04 -12.18
CA LYS A 248 2.87 10.57 -11.02
C LYS A 248 1.82 9.53 -11.41
N ILE A 249 1.11 9.73 -12.52
CA ILE A 249 0.13 8.78 -13.05
C ILE A 249 0.79 7.46 -13.41
N GLU A 250 1.88 7.50 -14.19
CA GLU A 250 2.62 6.31 -14.62
C GLU A 250 3.17 5.51 -13.43
N ARG A 251 3.70 6.21 -12.42
CA ARG A 251 4.16 5.57 -11.19
C ARG A 251 3.02 4.83 -10.49
N ILE A 252 1.86 5.46 -10.31
CA ILE A 252 0.68 4.86 -9.68
C ILE A 252 0.22 3.61 -10.45
N ILE A 253 0.16 3.70 -11.77
CA ILE A 253 -0.24 2.56 -12.62
C ILE A 253 0.73 1.41 -12.49
N THR A 254 2.04 1.69 -12.50
CA THR A 254 3.07 0.67 -12.33
C THR A 254 2.97 -0.01 -10.97
N GLU A 255 2.89 0.78 -9.89
CA GLU A 255 2.81 0.29 -8.51
C GLU A 255 1.55 -0.54 -8.21
N HIS A 256 0.41 -0.22 -8.82
CA HIS A 256 -0.86 -0.88 -8.49
C HIS A 256 -1.25 -2.00 -9.46
N PHE A 257 -0.84 -1.94 -10.73
CA PHE A 257 -1.42 -2.80 -11.76
C PHE A 257 -0.43 -3.58 -12.61
N ILE A 258 0.85 -3.19 -12.63
CA ILE A 258 1.86 -3.82 -13.49
C ILE A 258 2.81 -4.70 -12.68
N GLU A 259 3.38 -4.19 -11.58
CA GLU A 259 4.27 -4.93 -10.67
C GLU A 259 3.47 -5.90 -9.78
#